data_5243c36606966bf0ead013ce79992a1e
#
_entry.id   5243c36606966bf0ead013ce79992a1e
#
_cell.length_a   1.000
_cell.length_b   1.000
_cell.length_c   1.000
_cell.angle_alpha   90.00
_cell.angle_beta   90.00
_cell.angle_gamma   90.00
#
_symmetry.space_group_name_H-M   'P 1'
#
loop_
_entity.id
_entity.type
_entity.pdbx_description
1 polymer ?
#
loop_
_entity_poly.entity_id
_entity_poly.type
_entity_poly.pdbx_seq_one_letter_code
_entity_poly.pdbx_strand_id
1 'polypeptide(L)'
;MKQISLLPQWRPQAVVACAVFGFLAMAQPLAAAEGELLIELNKLEDTDQGCRSLFVFDNATGHELNRFQVDLILFDQEGVYARQVMLDMAPLSEDKKVLASFLLPDHECGTIGSILVNDLPQCEDGAGAQLDCVKLLEVRSRTDTPLEK
;
A
#
# COMPACT_ATOMS: atom_id res chain seq x y z
N MET A 1 77.32 -20.25 61.98
CA MET A 1 77.54 -19.74 60.62
C MET A 1 76.33 -20.13 59.79
N LYS A 2 75.44 -19.18 59.56
CA LYS A 2 74.14 -19.45 58.94
C LYS A 2 74.12 -18.79 57.56
N GLN A 3 74.09 -19.61 56.53
CA GLN A 3 73.90 -19.17 55.15
C GLN A 3 72.42 -18.87 54.90
N ILE A 4 72.12 -17.64 54.57
CA ILE A 4 70.77 -17.23 54.19
C ILE A 4 70.70 -17.30 52.63
N SER A 5 69.94 -18.24 52.14
CA SER A 5 69.68 -18.44 50.75
C SER A 5 68.55 -17.47 50.29
N LEU A 6 68.86 -16.55 49.41
CA LEU A 6 67.90 -15.65 48.79
C LEU A 6 67.31 -16.29 47.57
N LEU A 7 66.00 -16.62 47.60
CA LEU A 7 65.26 -17.08 46.45
C LEU A 7 64.75 -15.88 45.64
N PRO A 8 64.88 -15.89 44.33
CA PRO A 8 64.28 -14.85 43.48
C PRO A 8 62.74 -15.03 43.34
N GLN A 9 62.05 -13.96 43.67
CA GLN A 9 60.60 -13.91 43.46
C GLN A 9 60.31 -13.69 41.95
N TRP A 10 59.69 -14.69 41.33
CA TRP A 10 59.11 -14.56 40.03
C TRP A 10 57.76 -13.88 40.13
N ARG A 11 57.68 -12.71 39.51
CA ARG A 11 56.40 -12.01 39.31
C ARG A 11 55.76 -12.54 38.06
N PRO A 12 54.52 -13.03 38.08
CA PRO A 12 53.80 -13.35 36.84
C PRO A 12 53.33 -12.00 36.21
N GLN A 13 53.82 -11.77 34.99
CA GLN A 13 53.28 -10.73 34.12
C GLN A 13 51.91 -11.20 33.58
N ALA A 14 50.88 -10.50 34.01
CA ALA A 14 49.55 -10.69 33.45
C ALA A 14 49.51 -10.15 32.01
N VAL A 15 49.45 -11.04 31.05
CA VAL A 15 49.18 -10.73 29.63
C VAL A 15 47.69 -10.40 29.51
N VAL A 16 47.39 -9.12 29.42
CA VAL A 16 46.03 -8.67 29.08
C VAL A 16 45.83 -8.88 27.59
N ALA A 17 45.14 -9.97 27.20
CA ALA A 17 44.68 -10.20 25.85
C ALA A 17 43.47 -9.30 25.60
N CYS A 18 43.67 -8.17 24.91
CA CYS A 18 42.60 -7.36 24.34
C CYS A 18 41.94 -8.13 23.20
N ALA A 19 40.83 -8.80 23.50
CA ALA A 19 39.93 -9.35 22.48
C ALA A 19 39.20 -8.19 21.79
N VAL A 20 39.65 -7.80 20.60
CA VAL A 20 38.95 -6.88 19.72
C VAL A 20 37.74 -7.63 19.12
N PHE A 21 36.60 -7.49 19.74
CA PHE A 21 35.32 -7.94 19.15
C PHE A 21 34.99 -6.99 18.00
N GLY A 22 35.28 -7.44 16.78
CA GLY A 22 34.84 -6.78 15.58
C GLY A 22 33.33 -6.89 15.45
N PHE A 23 32.62 -5.80 15.72
CA PHE A 23 31.20 -5.67 15.38
C PHE A 23 31.09 -5.63 13.85
N LEU A 24 30.80 -6.75 13.21
CA LEU A 24 30.26 -6.75 11.85
C LEU A 24 28.87 -6.12 11.92
N ALA A 25 28.76 -4.84 11.60
CA ALA A 25 27.48 -4.20 11.33
C ALA A 25 26.91 -4.86 10.07
N MET A 26 25.99 -5.80 10.24
CA MET A 26 25.16 -6.30 9.15
C MET A 26 24.29 -5.13 8.69
N ALA A 27 24.63 -4.50 7.57
CA ALA A 27 23.77 -3.58 6.85
C ALA A 27 22.54 -4.39 6.38
N GLN A 28 21.44 -4.26 7.07
CA GLN A 28 20.15 -4.77 6.60
C GLN A 28 19.78 -3.94 5.38
N PRO A 29 19.46 -4.56 4.22
CA PRO A 29 18.87 -3.81 3.12
C PRO A 29 17.57 -3.16 3.65
N LEU A 30 17.49 -1.84 3.59
CA LEU A 30 16.22 -1.14 3.74
C LEU A 30 15.36 -1.64 2.57
N ALA A 31 14.38 -2.50 2.86
CA ALA A 31 13.32 -2.77 1.90
C ALA A 31 12.68 -1.41 1.59
N ALA A 32 12.79 -0.95 0.34
CA ALA A 32 12.03 0.20 -0.12
C ALA A 32 10.57 -0.14 0.18
N ALA A 33 9.86 0.74 0.89
CA ALA A 33 8.42 0.59 1.07
C ALA A 33 7.83 0.52 -0.33
N GLU A 34 7.15 -0.59 -0.65
CA GLU A 34 6.36 -0.66 -1.88
C GLU A 34 5.37 0.48 -1.83
N GLY A 35 5.19 1.19 -2.94
CA GLY A 35 4.27 2.32 -3.02
C GLY A 35 2.84 1.89 -2.70
N GLU A 36 1.97 2.85 -2.49
CA GLU A 36 0.55 2.65 -2.17
C GLU A 36 -0.32 3.20 -3.31
N LEU A 37 -1.36 2.49 -3.66
CA LEU A 37 -2.43 2.94 -4.54
C LEU A 37 -3.71 3.01 -3.72
N LEU A 38 -4.20 4.22 -3.41
CA LEU A 38 -5.43 4.39 -2.64
C LEU A 38 -6.62 4.66 -3.58
N ILE A 39 -7.71 3.94 -3.37
CA ILE A 39 -9.04 4.25 -3.92
C ILE A 39 -9.96 4.58 -2.75
N GLU A 40 -10.49 5.80 -2.71
CA GLU A 40 -11.42 6.23 -1.65
C GLU A 40 -12.78 6.58 -2.26
N LEU A 41 -13.85 5.94 -1.81
CA LEU A 41 -15.21 6.41 -2.06
C LEU A 41 -15.45 7.66 -1.20
N ASN A 42 -15.45 8.82 -1.84
CA ASN A 42 -15.52 10.09 -1.14
C ASN A 42 -16.94 10.59 -0.91
N LYS A 43 -17.83 10.41 -1.92
CA LYS A 43 -19.23 10.85 -1.83
C LYS A 43 -20.13 10.02 -2.75
N LEU A 44 -21.36 9.80 -2.31
CA LEU A 44 -22.49 9.39 -3.16
C LEU A 44 -23.52 10.52 -3.16
N GLU A 45 -24.09 10.82 -4.31
CA GLU A 45 -25.03 11.93 -4.49
C GLU A 45 -26.12 11.55 -5.51
N ASP A 46 -27.38 11.55 -5.06
CA ASP A 46 -28.49 11.31 -5.95
C ASP A 46 -28.66 12.45 -6.96
N THR A 47 -28.90 12.09 -8.20
CA THR A 47 -29.17 13.00 -9.30
C THR A 47 -30.39 12.52 -10.09
N ASP A 48 -30.94 13.37 -10.96
CA ASP A 48 -32.06 12.99 -11.84
C ASP A 48 -31.71 11.84 -12.81
N GLN A 49 -30.41 11.52 -12.95
CA GLN A 49 -29.91 10.50 -13.88
C GLN A 49 -29.44 9.22 -13.18
N GLY A 50 -29.48 9.18 -11.86
CA GLY A 50 -29.00 8.08 -11.04
C GLY A 50 -28.03 8.52 -9.93
N CYS A 51 -27.32 7.58 -9.35
CA CYS A 51 -26.36 7.85 -8.29
C CYS A 51 -25.02 8.31 -8.89
N ARG A 52 -24.59 9.53 -8.54
CA ARG A 52 -23.25 10.02 -8.82
C ARG A 52 -22.31 9.61 -7.71
N SER A 53 -21.30 8.83 -8.07
CA SER A 53 -20.23 8.43 -7.17
C SER A 53 -18.97 9.27 -7.42
N LEU A 54 -18.37 9.79 -6.35
CA LEU A 54 -17.11 10.52 -6.38
C LEU A 54 -16.04 9.67 -5.71
N PHE A 55 -14.98 9.37 -6.47
CA PHE A 55 -13.83 8.63 -5.98
C PHE A 55 -12.58 9.51 -5.96
N VAL A 56 -11.77 9.35 -4.94
CA VAL A 56 -10.41 9.88 -4.90
C VAL A 56 -9.45 8.73 -5.20
N PHE A 57 -8.59 8.94 -6.18
CA PHE A 57 -7.48 8.07 -6.51
C PHE A 57 -6.18 8.76 -6.09
N ASP A 58 -5.35 8.08 -5.31
CA ASP A 58 -4.05 8.58 -4.87
C ASP A 58 -2.98 7.62 -5.31
N ASN A 59 -2.16 8.03 -6.26
CA ASN A 59 -1.13 7.20 -6.85
C ASN A 59 0.22 7.52 -6.21
N ALA A 60 0.59 6.78 -5.19
CA ALA A 60 1.91 6.83 -4.56
C ALA A 60 2.74 5.57 -4.88
N THR A 61 2.50 4.93 -6.03
CA THR A 61 3.21 3.71 -6.45
C THR A 61 4.65 3.95 -6.90
N GLY A 62 5.06 5.21 -7.13
CA GLY A 62 6.34 5.55 -7.74
C GLY A 62 6.38 5.39 -9.26
N HIS A 63 5.20 5.19 -9.89
CA HIS A 63 5.05 5.06 -11.34
C HIS A 63 3.86 5.86 -11.85
N GLU A 64 4.00 6.50 -13.01
CA GLU A 64 2.83 6.96 -13.77
C GLU A 64 2.10 5.76 -14.34
N LEU A 65 0.76 5.68 -14.14
CA LEU A 65 -0.06 4.60 -14.66
C LEU A 65 -0.71 5.07 -15.98
N ASN A 66 -0.17 4.61 -17.11
CA ASN A 66 -0.67 4.98 -18.43
C ASN A 66 -1.90 4.17 -18.85
N ARG A 67 -2.10 3.00 -18.22
CA ARG A 67 -3.34 2.21 -18.31
C ARG A 67 -3.74 1.81 -16.91
N PHE A 68 -4.93 2.26 -16.51
CA PHE A 68 -5.46 1.96 -15.19
C PHE A 68 -6.96 1.78 -15.25
N GLN A 69 -7.42 0.56 -15.01
CA GLN A 69 -8.84 0.22 -14.96
C GLN A 69 -9.19 -0.42 -13.64
N VAL A 70 -10.36 -0.07 -13.15
CA VAL A 70 -10.91 -0.57 -11.88
C VAL A 70 -12.21 -1.30 -12.19
N ASP A 71 -12.27 -2.57 -11.82
CA ASP A 71 -13.48 -3.38 -11.88
C ASP A 71 -14.21 -3.31 -10.53
N LEU A 72 -15.40 -2.70 -10.53
CA LEU A 72 -16.25 -2.55 -9.35
C LEU A 72 -17.46 -3.46 -9.44
N ILE A 73 -17.78 -4.13 -8.33
CA ILE A 73 -19.04 -4.84 -8.13
C ILE A 73 -19.86 -4.10 -7.08
N LEU A 74 -21.10 -3.78 -7.41
CA LEU A 74 -22.07 -3.17 -6.52
C LEU A 74 -22.98 -4.27 -5.97
N PHE A 75 -23.21 -4.20 -4.66
CA PHE A 75 -24.19 -5.02 -3.96
C PHE A 75 -25.32 -4.13 -3.44
N ASP A 76 -26.53 -4.68 -3.37
CA ASP A 76 -27.66 -4.01 -2.75
C ASP A 76 -27.59 -4.06 -1.20
N GLN A 77 -28.61 -3.52 -0.54
CA GLN A 77 -28.68 -3.47 0.92
C GLN A 77 -28.75 -4.86 1.58
N GLU A 78 -29.19 -5.88 0.84
CA GLU A 78 -29.25 -7.28 1.26
C GLU A 78 -27.95 -8.04 0.98
N GLY A 79 -26.93 -7.37 0.36
CA GLY A 79 -25.65 -7.98 -0.03
C GLY A 79 -25.76 -8.83 -1.30
N VAL A 80 -26.80 -8.66 -2.10
CA VAL A 80 -26.98 -9.37 -3.38
C VAL A 80 -26.31 -8.57 -4.50
N TYR A 81 -25.68 -9.28 -5.44
CA TYR A 81 -25.09 -8.66 -6.63
C TYR A 81 -26.11 -7.81 -7.38
N ALA A 82 -25.80 -6.55 -7.56
CA ALA A 82 -26.65 -5.61 -8.30
C ALA A 82 -26.05 -5.30 -9.67
N ARG A 83 -24.77 -4.96 -9.75
CA ARG A 83 -24.14 -4.51 -10.99
C ARG A 83 -22.63 -4.62 -10.95
N GLN A 84 -22.00 -4.76 -12.13
CA GLN A 84 -20.58 -4.59 -12.37
C GLN A 84 -20.32 -3.34 -13.20
N VAL A 85 -19.30 -2.58 -12.84
CA VAL A 85 -18.93 -1.32 -13.50
C VAL A 85 -17.42 -1.31 -13.73
N MET A 86 -16.98 -1.04 -14.95
CA MET A 86 -15.58 -0.84 -15.28
C MET A 86 -15.30 0.67 -15.36
N LEU A 87 -14.36 1.14 -14.56
CA LEU A 87 -13.89 2.51 -14.60
C LEU A 87 -12.54 2.57 -15.30
N ASP A 88 -12.39 3.50 -16.24
CA ASP A 88 -11.11 3.82 -16.88
C ASP A 88 -10.59 5.14 -16.29
N MET A 89 -9.43 5.09 -15.63
CA MET A 89 -8.85 6.20 -14.91
C MET A 89 -7.50 6.66 -15.47
N ALA A 90 -7.06 6.08 -16.58
CA ALA A 90 -5.78 6.42 -17.17
C ALA A 90 -5.82 7.77 -17.95
N PRO A 91 -4.71 8.52 -17.99
CA PRO A 91 -3.49 8.29 -17.21
C PRO A 91 -3.60 8.81 -15.76
N LEU A 92 -3.00 8.08 -14.82
CA LEU A 92 -2.92 8.51 -13.42
C LEU A 92 -1.45 8.82 -13.08
N SER A 93 -1.13 10.12 -13.03
CA SER A 93 0.25 10.56 -12.82
C SER A 93 0.81 10.11 -11.47
N GLU A 94 2.13 9.89 -11.42
CA GLU A 94 2.88 9.60 -10.19
C GLU A 94 2.68 10.70 -9.14
N ASP A 95 2.62 10.30 -7.87
CA ASP A 95 2.47 11.18 -6.70
C ASP A 95 1.28 12.16 -6.81
N LYS A 96 0.24 11.75 -7.54
CA LYS A 96 -0.93 12.61 -7.78
C LYS A 96 -2.20 12.02 -7.21
N LYS A 97 -2.94 12.91 -6.55
CA LYS A 97 -4.31 12.67 -6.10
C LYS A 97 -5.31 13.27 -7.08
N VAL A 98 -6.26 12.47 -7.52
CA VAL A 98 -7.29 12.85 -8.50
C VAL A 98 -8.68 12.56 -7.92
N LEU A 99 -9.58 13.51 -8.03
CA LEU A 99 -11.02 13.29 -7.79
C LEU A 99 -11.70 13.01 -9.13
N ALA A 100 -12.35 11.86 -9.24
CA ALA A 100 -13.13 11.48 -10.40
C ALA A 100 -14.60 11.25 -10.04
N SER A 101 -15.47 11.58 -10.99
CA SER A 101 -16.92 11.44 -10.82
C SER A 101 -17.47 10.46 -11.84
N PHE A 102 -18.24 9.47 -11.39
CA PHE A 102 -18.89 8.48 -12.23
C PHE A 102 -20.38 8.47 -11.96
N LEU A 103 -21.18 8.38 -13.01
CA LEU A 103 -22.60 8.19 -12.91
C LEU A 103 -22.93 6.70 -12.92
N LEU A 104 -23.72 6.24 -11.97
CA LEU A 104 -24.33 4.93 -11.93
C LEU A 104 -25.79 5.11 -12.34
N PRO A 105 -26.09 4.97 -13.67
CA PRO A 105 -27.41 5.26 -14.16
C PRO A 105 -28.42 4.23 -13.64
N ASP A 106 -29.65 4.66 -13.46
CA ASP A 106 -30.78 3.82 -12.99
C ASP A 106 -30.59 3.22 -11.59
N HIS A 107 -29.71 3.82 -10.78
CA HIS A 107 -29.50 3.46 -9.37
C HIS A 107 -29.72 4.69 -8.47
N GLU A 108 -30.52 4.53 -7.44
CA GLU A 108 -30.54 5.48 -6.31
C GLU A 108 -29.37 5.16 -5.39
N CYS A 109 -28.66 6.16 -4.88
CA CYS A 109 -27.50 5.94 -4.02
C CYS A 109 -27.84 5.12 -2.75
N GLY A 110 -29.06 5.33 -2.19
CA GLY A 110 -29.55 4.60 -1.04
C GLY A 110 -29.81 3.11 -1.28
N THR A 111 -29.81 2.63 -2.51
CA THR A 111 -29.98 1.19 -2.83
C THR A 111 -28.65 0.44 -2.84
N ILE A 112 -27.51 1.17 -2.80
CA ILE A 112 -26.17 0.57 -2.83
C ILE A 112 -25.78 0.24 -1.38
N GLY A 113 -25.69 -1.06 -1.07
CA GLY A 113 -25.29 -1.56 0.25
C GLY A 113 -23.78 -1.57 0.44
N SER A 114 -23.02 -2.04 -0.56
CA SER A 114 -21.55 -1.98 -0.58
C SER A 114 -20.99 -1.97 -2.00
N ILE A 115 -19.72 -1.58 -2.13
CA ILE A 115 -18.98 -1.58 -3.38
C ILE A 115 -17.68 -2.37 -3.16
N LEU A 116 -17.41 -3.36 -4.00
CA LEU A 116 -16.18 -4.16 -3.99
C LEU A 116 -15.29 -3.73 -5.16
N VAL A 117 -14.03 -3.41 -4.88
CA VAL A 117 -12.99 -3.36 -5.91
C VAL A 117 -12.59 -4.80 -6.20
N ASN A 118 -13.21 -5.38 -7.23
CA ASN A 118 -13.06 -6.79 -7.58
C ASN A 118 -11.69 -7.09 -8.21
N ASP A 119 -11.22 -6.21 -9.10
CA ASP A 119 -9.95 -6.37 -9.80
C ASP A 119 -9.43 -5.04 -10.35
N LEU A 120 -8.14 -5.01 -10.70
CA LEU A 120 -7.46 -3.95 -11.44
C LEU A 120 -6.91 -4.56 -12.75
N PRO A 121 -7.77 -4.83 -13.75
CA PRO A 121 -7.41 -5.65 -14.91
C PRO A 121 -6.36 -5.00 -15.81
N GLN A 122 -6.22 -3.69 -15.75
CA GLN A 122 -5.16 -2.95 -16.42
C GLN A 122 -4.47 -2.04 -15.41
N CYS A 123 -3.18 -2.25 -15.22
CA CYS A 123 -2.32 -1.42 -14.41
C CYS A 123 -0.92 -1.43 -15.00
N GLU A 124 -0.70 -0.59 -16.03
CA GLU A 124 0.55 -0.53 -16.78
C GLU A 124 1.22 0.82 -16.58
N ASP A 125 2.54 0.80 -16.39
CA ASP A 125 3.34 2.02 -16.27
C ASP A 125 3.57 2.72 -17.61
N GLY A 126 4.30 3.84 -17.60
CA GLY A 126 4.65 4.61 -18.79
C GLY A 126 5.53 3.87 -19.80
N ALA A 127 6.18 2.78 -19.40
CA ALA A 127 6.96 1.90 -20.26
C ALA A 127 6.13 0.71 -20.81
N GLY A 128 4.89 0.56 -20.38
CA GLY A 128 3.99 -0.55 -20.74
C GLY A 128 4.24 -1.82 -19.92
N ALA A 129 4.95 -1.72 -18.80
CA ALA A 129 5.13 -2.84 -17.89
C ALA A 129 3.90 -3.01 -17.01
N GLN A 130 3.40 -4.25 -16.91
CA GLN A 130 2.29 -4.61 -16.03
C GLN A 130 2.77 -4.56 -14.57
N LEU A 131 2.07 -3.80 -13.74
CA LEU A 131 2.29 -3.72 -12.29
C LEU A 131 1.26 -4.58 -11.55
N ASP A 132 1.65 -5.10 -10.36
CA ASP A 132 0.74 -5.81 -9.47
C ASP A 132 0.04 -4.81 -8.53
N CYS A 133 -0.83 -3.99 -9.10
CA CYS A 133 -1.52 -2.92 -8.37
C CYS A 133 -2.49 -3.44 -7.31
N VAL A 134 -2.96 -4.68 -7.43
CA VAL A 134 -3.83 -5.30 -6.42
C VAL A 134 -3.10 -5.45 -5.08
N LYS A 135 -1.80 -5.77 -5.11
CA LYS A 135 -0.99 -5.81 -3.88
C LYS A 135 -0.76 -4.45 -3.24
N LEU A 136 -0.71 -3.40 -4.05
CA LEU A 136 -0.46 -2.03 -3.60
C LEU A 136 -1.76 -1.31 -3.21
N LEU A 137 -2.92 -1.94 -3.50
CA LEU A 137 -4.22 -1.31 -3.32
C LEU A 137 -4.59 -1.17 -1.85
N GLU A 138 -4.96 0.05 -1.48
CA GLU A 138 -5.71 0.37 -0.27
C GLU A 138 -7.07 0.96 -0.65
N VAL A 139 -8.11 0.61 0.11
CA VAL A 139 -9.47 1.13 -0.13
C VAL A 139 -10.02 1.78 1.13
N ARG A 140 -10.80 2.85 0.95
CA ARG A 140 -11.47 3.57 2.04
C ARG A 140 -12.82 4.09 1.59
N SER A 141 -13.73 4.27 2.53
CA SER A 141 -14.98 4.99 2.30
C SER A 141 -15.12 6.15 3.29
N ARG A 142 -15.63 7.29 2.80
CA ARG A 142 -16.08 8.45 3.59
C ARG A 142 -17.58 8.52 3.70
N THR A 143 -18.28 7.54 3.13
CA THR A 143 -19.73 7.42 3.15
C THR A 143 -20.16 6.28 4.07
N ASP A 144 -21.46 6.14 4.29
CA ASP A 144 -22.03 5.00 5.02
C ASP A 144 -21.96 3.70 4.17
N THR A 145 -21.78 3.81 2.86
CA THR A 145 -21.59 2.68 1.95
C THR A 145 -20.13 2.20 2.02
N PRO A 146 -19.85 0.96 2.47
CA PRO A 146 -18.50 0.40 2.49
C PRO A 146 -17.88 0.30 1.09
N LEU A 147 -16.56 0.54 1.01
CA LEU A 147 -15.72 0.17 -0.12
C LEU A 147 -14.78 -0.94 0.34
N GLU A 148 -14.81 -2.07 -0.35
CA GLU A 148 -14.13 -3.31 0.03
C GLU A 148 -13.14 -3.75 -1.08
N LYS A 149 -12.19 -4.66 -0.75
CA LYS A 149 -11.26 -5.31 -1.69
C LYS A 149 -11.02 -6.76 -1.33
#